data_a323575241f11ae35e177f0ee7c839cf
#
_entry.id   a323575241f11ae35e177f0ee7c839cf
#
_cell.length_a   1.000
_cell.length_b   1.000
_cell.length_c   1.000
_cell.angle_alpha   90.00
_cell.angle_beta   90.00
_cell.angle_gamma   90.00
#
_symmetry.space_group_name_H-M   'P 1'
#
loop_
_entity.id
_entity.type
_entity.pdbx_description
1 polymer ?
#
loop_
_entity_poly.entity_id
_entity_poly.type
_entity_poly.pdbx_seq_one_letter_code
_entity_poly.pdbx_strand_id
1 'polypeptide(L)'
;KYIYSEGQHNQPIVTHFTKLKEYLNSKAMFDANVNFKDVCDDFFANYFREAATPMRQFFDEMQAQLRYLETAYPESVRGSIFDEVEEAAYWPKRMLDRWVGYIDEAYAAIEPYKTREPELYKVLHDNILLESIFPRFAQIHLHSAYYSTEQLRNLRIAFKADAERLNVVRFDENATLASVYSGWNI
;
A
#
# COMPACT_ATOMS: atom_id res chain seq x y z
N LYS A 1 -11.16 15.41 -29.06
CA LYS A 1 -10.49 14.14 -28.74
C LYS A 1 -11.07 13.66 -27.41
N TYR A 2 -11.39 12.39 -27.33
CA TYR A 2 -11.85 11.75 -26.08
C TYR A 2 -10.72 10.87 -25.55
N ILE A 3 -10.52 10.88 -24.22
CA ILE A 3 -9.59 9.99 -23.53
C ILE A 3 -10.46 9.05 -22.70
N TYR A 4 -10.24 7.77 -22.86
CA TYR A 4 -10.80 6.73 -22.01
C TYR A 4 -9.67 6.12 -21.19
N SER A 5 -9.90 5.97 -19.89
CA SER A 5 -8.99 5.27 -19.00
C SER A 5 -9.79 4.22 -18.26
N GLU A 6 -9.45 2.97 -18.47
CA GLU A 6 -10.00 1.86 -17.71
C GLU A 6 -9.22 1.74 -16.40
N GLY A 7 -9.93 1.92 -15.30
CA GLY A 7 -9.38 1.67 -13.97
C GLY A 7 -9.46 0.18 -13.61
N GLN A 8 -9.00 -0.18 -12.42
CA GLN A 8 -9.18 -1.53 -11.91
C GLN A 8 -10.65 -1.86 -11.75
N HIS A 9 -11.07 -2.95 -12.36
CA HIS A 9 -12.47 -3.35 -12.48
C HIS A 9 -13.11 -3.70 -11.14
N ASN A 10 -12.38 -4.27 -10.20
CA ASN A 10 -12.93 -4.82 -8.98
C ASN A 10 -12.63 -3.93 -7.77
N GLN A 11 -13.57 -3.11 -7.40
CA GLN A 11 -13.55 -2.36 -6.15
C GLN A 11 -14.14 -3.22 -5.01
N PRO A 12 -13.64 -3.11 -3.77
CA PRO A 12 -12.43 -2.38 -3.39
C PRO A 12 -11.18 -3.26 -3.51
N ILE A 13 -10.29 -2.87 -4.41
CA ILE A 13 -8.97 -3.45 -4.53
C ILE A 13 -7.96 -2.49 -3.92
N VAL A 14 -7.13 -2.98 -3.02
CA VAL A 14 -5.98 -2.25 -2.53
C VAL A 14 -4.79 -2.55 -3.42
N THR A 15 -4.47 -1.62 -4.26
CA THR A 15 -3.19 -1.56 -4.91
C THR A 15 -2.44 -0.37 -4.37
N HIS A 16 -1.15 -0.52 -4.24
CA HIS A 16 -0.22 0.47 -3.73
C HIS A 16 -0.50 1.85 -4.30
N PHE A 17 -0.88 2.77 -3.43
CA PHE A 17 -1.19 4.15 -3.77
C PHE A 17 -2.22 4.30 -4.91
N THR A 18 -3.28 3.48 -4.90
CA THR A 18 -4.36 3.57 -5.91
C THR A 18 -4.95 4.98 -5.98
N LYS A 19 -5.13 5.65 -4.84
CA LYS A 19 -5.65 7.02 -4.81
C LYS A 19 -4.71 8.02 -5.48
N LEU A 20 -3.41 7.84 -5.37
CA LEU A 20 -2.42 8.63 -6.12
C LEU A 20 -2.54 8.37 -7.62
N LYS A 21 -2.69 7.11 -8.04
CA LYS A 21 -2.87 6.76 -9.46
C LYS A 21 -4.13 7.39 -10.04
N GLU A 22 -5.25 7.32 -9.32
CA GLU A 22 -6.51 7.97 -9.71
C GLU A 22 -6.34 9.49 -9.83
N TYR A 23 -5.65 10.12 -8.87
CA TYR A 23 -5.38 11.55 -8.87
C TYR A 23 -4.49 11.98 -10.04
N LEU A 24 -3.38 11.27 -10.28
CA LEU A 24 -2.48 11.51 -11.41
C LEU A 24 -3.19 11.37 -12.75
N ASN A 25 -3.96 10.29 -12.93
CA ASN A 25 -4.74 10.07 -14.15
C ASN A 25 -5.75 11.21 -14.40
N SER A 26 -6.45 11.62 -13.34
CA SER A 26 -7.39 12.73 -13.42
C SER A 26 -6.70 14.03 -13.88
N LYS A 27 -5.56 14.39 -13.29
CA LYS A 27 -4.80 15.59 -13.68
C LYS A 27 -4.29 15.51 -15.12
N ALA A 28 -3.75 14.35 -15.53
CA ALA A 28 -3.24 14.14 -16.88
C ALA A 28 -4.34 14.18 -17.96
N MET A 29 -5.55 13.79 -17.61
CA MET A 29 -6.70 13.91 -18.52
C MET A 29 -7.08 15.37 -18.80
N PHE A 30 -6.90 16.26 -17.84
CA PHE A 30 -7.22 17.69 -17.98
C PHE A 30 -6.07 18.48 -18.61
N ASP A 31 -4.83 18.11 -18.34
CA ASP A 31 -3.64 18.80 -18.86
C ASP A 31 -2.57 17.77 -19.27
N ALA A 32 -2.33 17.68 -20.57
CA ALA A 32 -1.31 16.80 -21.13
C ALA A 32 0.15 17.21 -20.78
N ASN A 33 0.34 18.44 -20.29
CA ASN A 33 1.65 18.96 -19.90
C ASN A 33 1.84 18.99 -18.39
N VAL A 34 0.98 18.31 -17.63
CA VAL A 34 1.07 18.27 -16.18
C VAL A 34 2.44 17.75 -15.71
N ASN A 35 3.03 18.43 -14.74
CA ASN A 35 4.24 17.95 -14.09
C ASN A 35 3.87 16.89 -13.05
N PHE A 36 4.16 15.63 -13.32
CA PHE A 36 3.85 14.52 -12.42
C PHE A 36 4.49 14.65 -11.04
N LYS A 37 5.71 15.22 -10.96
CA LYS A 37 6.36 15.44 -9.68
C LYS A 37 5.57 16.40 -8.81
N ASP A 38 5.14 17.52 -9.38
CA ASP A 38 4.37 18.54 -8.65
C ASP A 38 3.01 17.99 -8.20
N VAL A 39 2.37 17.16 -9.03
CA VAL A 39 1.11 16.48 -8.68
C VAL A 39 1.31 15.46 -7.57
N CYS A 40 2.41 14.70 -7.58
CA CYS A 40 2.74 13.81 -6.48
C CYS A 40 2.97 14.60 -5.18
N ASP A 41 3.77 15.68 -5.25
CA ASP A 41 4.07 16.50 -4.08
C ASP A 41 2.78 17.11 -3.48
N ASP A 42 1.88 17.61 -4.33
CA ASP A 42 0.56 18.11 -3.93
C ASP A 42 -0.31 17.01 -3.29
N PHE A 43 -0.34 15.82 -3.89
CA PHE A 43 -1.07 14.68 -3.35
C PHE A 43 -0.59 14.32 -1.93
N PHE A 44 0.70 14.09 -1.76
CA PHE A 44 1.25 13.69 -0.47
C PHE A 44 1.01 14.76 0.60
N ALA A 45 1.22 16.03 0.28
CA ALA A 45 1.00 17.13 1.19
C ALA A 45 -0.46 17.25 1.65
N ASN A 46 -1.43 16.99 0.76
CA ASN A 46 -2.85 17.14 1.08
C ASN A 46 -3.50 15.85 1.61
N TYR A 47 -3.10 14.70 1.11
CA TYR A 47 -3.70 13.41 1.47
C TYR A 47 -3.17 12.85 2.80
N PHE A 48 -1.89 13.09 3.10
CA PHE A 48 -1.24 12.58 4.31
C PHE A 48 -0.89 13.67 5.34
N ARG A 49 -0.94 14.95 4.97
CA ARG A 49 -0.61 16.08 5.85
C ARG A 49 0.78 15.93 6.49
N GLU A 50 0.87 15.95 7.84
CA GLU A 50 2.11 15.80 8.59
C GLU A 50 2.81 14.44 8.36
N ALA A 51 2.06 13.43 7.96
CA ALA A 51 2.60 12.13 7.57
C ALA A 51 3.16 12.09 6.13
N ALA A 52 3.11 13.20 5.37
CA ALA A 52 3.52 13.23 3.97
C ALA A 52 4.97 12.77 3.75
N THR A 53 5.90 13.17 4.61
CA THR A 53 7.32 12.82 4.47
C THR A 53 7.58 11.32 4.59
N PRO A 54 7.22 10.63 5.67
CA PRO A 54 7.44 9.19 5.77
C PRO A 54 6.65 8.40 4.73
N MET A 55 5.41 8.80 4.39
CA MET A 55 4.63 8.13 3.35
C MET A 55 5.24 8.31 1.96
N ARG A 56 5.87 9.45 1.68
CA ARG A 56 6.60 9.68 0.44
C ARG A 56 7.87 8.84 0.37
N GLN A 57 8.61 8.69 1.47
CA GLN A 57 9.79 7.81 1.54
C GLN A 57 9.42 6.36 1.25
N PHE A 58 8.33 5.88 1.85
CA PHE A 58 7.80 4.54 1.56
C PHE A 58 7.45 4.39 0.07
N PHE A 59 6.71 5.33 -0.51
CA PHE A 59 6.36 5.31 -1.93
C PHE A 59 7.59 5.31 -2.85
N ASP A 60 8.54 6.19 -2.62
CA ASP A 60 9.73 6.34 -3.47
C ASP A 60 10.60 5.08 -3.42
N GLU A 61 10.77 4.44 -2.24
CA GLU A 61 11.49 3.18 -2.12
C GLU A 61 10.74 2.02 -2.80
N MET A 62 9.41 1.96 -2.67
CA MET A 62 8.60 0.96 -3.34
C MET A 62 8.73 1.11 -4.87
N GLN A 63 8.67 2.33 -5.40
CA GLN A 63 8.88 2.59 -6.82
C GLN A 63 10.30 2.23 -7.28
N ALA A 64 11.31 2.46 -6.44
CA ALA A 64 12.68 2.05 -6.73
C ALA A 64 12.81 0.53 -6.80
N GLN A 65 12.17 -0.19 -5.87
CA GLN A 65 12.15 -1.66 -5.87
C GLN A 65 11.47 -2.22 -7.12
N LEU A 66 10.31 -1.67 -7.51
CA LEU A 66 9.62 -2.09 -8.73
C LEU A 66 10.49 -1.91 -9.97
N ARG A 67 11.12 -0.76 -10.14
CA ARG A 67 12.05 -0.51 -11.26
C ARG A 67 13.25 -1.47 -11.25
N TYR A 68 13.76 -1.80 -10.06
CA TYR A 68 14.81 -2.79 -9.92
C TYR A 68 14.34 -4.17 -10.40
N LEU A 69 13.15 -4.61 -9.95
CA LEU A 69 12.58 -5.90 -10.33
C LEU A 69 12.32 -6.00 -11.84
N GLU A 70 11.76 -4.96 -12.46
CA GLU A 70 11.57 -4.88 -13.91
C GLU A 70 12.89 -5.03 -14.69
N THR A 71 13.97 -4.51 -14.13
CA THR A 71 15.30 -4.58 -14.77
C THR A 71 16.02 -5.89 -14.50
N ALA A 72 15.95 -6.37 -13.25
CA ALA A 72 16.69 -7.56 -12.81
C ALA A 72 15.99 -8.87 -13.20
N TYR A 73 14.66 -8.85 -13.33
CA TYR A 73 13.83 -10.04 -13.59
C TYR A 73 12.80 -9.79 -14.70
N PRO A 74 13.20 -9.35 -15.90
CA PRO A 74 12.29 -8.91 -16.96
C PRO A 74 11.34 -10.01 -17.48
N GLU A 75 11.71 -11.27 -17.29
CA GLU A 75 10.90 -12.41 -17.72
C GLU A 75 9.93 -12.91 -16.62
N SER A 76 10.21 -12.60 -15.36
CA SER A 76 9.43 -13.07 -14.21
C SER A 76 8.50 -12.01 -13.66
N VAL A 77 8.90 -10.74 -13.75
CA VAL A 77 8.16 -9.60 -13.21
C VAL A 77 7.36 -8.96 -14.35
N ARG A 78 6.12 -9.39 -14.50
CA ARG A 78 5.19 -8.92 -15.54
C ARG A 78 3.83 -8.61 -14.94
N GLY A 79 3.40 -7.38 -15.01
CA GLY A 79 2.05 -6.98 -14.67
C GLY A 79 1.85 -6.54 -13.24
N SER A 80 1.15 -7.31 -12.42
CA SER A 80 0.75 -6.91 -11.08
C SER A 80 1.83 -7.19 -10.04
N ILE A 81 2.03 -6.25 -9.11
CA ILE A 81 2.88 -6.45 -7.93
C ILE A 81 2.43 -7.65 -7.07
N PHE A 82 1.19 -8.09 -7.19
CA PHE A 82 0.67 -9.24 -6.45
C PHE A 82 1.15 -10.57 -7.01
N ASP A 83 1.41 -10.65 -8.31
CA ASP A 83 1.97 -11.84 -8.91
C ASP A 83 3.40 -12.10 -8.42
N GLU A 84 4.10 -11.03 -8.02
CA GLU A 84 5.49 -11.07 -7.57
C GLU A 84 5.63 -11.17 -6.04
N VAL A 85 4.53 -11.04 -5.29
CA VAL A 85 4.55 -11.18 -3.82
C VAL A 85 4.87 -12.62 -3.39
N GLU A 86 4.68 -13.60 -4.24
CA GLU A 86 5.00 -14.99 -3.92
C GLU A 86 6.50 -15.28 -3.78
N GLU A 87 7.36 -14.34 -4.22
CA GLU A 87 8.81 -14.51 -4.20
C GLU A 87 9.48 -13.65 -3.11
N ALA A 88 9.88 -14.30 -2.01
CA ALA A 88 10.55 -13.61 -0.89
C ALA A 88 11.85 -12.88 -1.31
N ALA A 89 12.49 -13.34 -2.39
CA ALA A 89 13.70 -12.70 -2.94
C ALA A 89 13.40 -11.30 -3.51
N TYR A 90 12.20 -11.07 -4.01
CA TYR A 90 11.78 -9.78 -4.56
C TYR A 90 11.44 -8.76 -3.47
N TRP A 91 11.08 -9.23 -2.29
CA TRP A 91 10.62 -8.43 -1.16
C TRP A 91 11.43 -8.73 0.11
N PRO A 92 12.71 -8.33 0.16
CA PRO A 92 13.56 -8.64 1.32
C PRO A 92 12.96 -8.14 2.64
N LYS A 93 12.98 -8.98 3.66
CA LYS A 93 12.38 -8.65 4.98
C LYS A 93 12.87 -7.29 5.52
N ARG A 94 14.17 -7.02 5.43
CA ARG A 94 14.75 -5.75 5.91
C ARG A 94 14.14 -4.51 5.22
N MET A 95 13.78 -4.63 3.95
CA MET A 95 13.11 -3.55 3.21
C MET A 95 11.67 -3.38 3.70
N LEU A 96 10.94 -4.48 3.84
CA LEU A 96 9.57 -4.45 4.37
C LEU A 96 9.54 -3.90 5.80
N ASP A 97 10.50 -4.27 6.66
CA ASP A 97 10.63 -3.74 8.02
C ASP A 97 10.85 -2.21 8.02
N ARG A 98 11.64 -1.71 7.08
CA ARG A 98 11.86 -0.28 6.92
C ARG A 98 10.59 0.45 6.46
N TRP A 99 9.83 -0.14 5.55
CA TRP A 99 8.56 0.42 5.10
C TRP A 99 7.52 0.48 6.23
N VAL A 100 7.46 -0.57 7.05
CA VAL A 100 6.62 -0.56 8.27
C VAL A 100 7.11 0.53 9.23
N GLY A 101 8.42 0.75 9.34
CA GLY A 101 8.99 1.85 10.12
C GLY A 101 8.50 3.24 9.63
N TYR A 102 8.48 3.48 8.34
CA TYR A 102 7.90 4.73 7.79
C TYR A 102 6.40 4.87 8.09
N ILE A 103 5.66 3.76 8.08
CA ILE A 103 4.24 3.76 8.45
C ILE A 103 4.06 4.10 9.93
N ASP A 104 4.92 3.58 10.82
CA ASP A 104 4.90 3.91 12.24
C ASP A 104 5.24 5.40 12.48
N GLU A 105 6.23 5.94 11.76
CA GLU A 105 6.54 7.38 11.75
C GLU A 105 5.35 8.21 11.26
N ALA A 106 4.65 7.75 10.23
CA ALA A 106 3.45 8.41 9.72
C ALA A 106 2.33 8.47 10.77
N TYR A 107 2.08 7.38 11.49
CA TYR A 107 1.11 7.37 12.60
C TYR A 107 1.54 8.32 13.73
N ALA A 108 2.81 8.32 14.10
CA ALA A 108 3.33 9.24 15.12
C ALA A 108 3.15 10.72 14.72
N ALA A 109 3.33 11.05 13.44
CA ALA A 109 3.18 12.41 12.92
C ALA A 109 1.74 12.93 13.02
N ILE A 110 0.73 12.05 12.91
CA ILE A 110 -0.69 12.44 12.98
C ILE A 110 -1.28 12.37 14.41
N GLU A 111 -0.58 11.80 15.40
CA GLU A 111 -1.10 11.61 16.76
C GLU A 111 -1.65 12.90 17.38
N PRO A 112 -1.04 14.12 17.17
CA PRO A 112 -1.59 15.36 17.70
C PRO A 112 -3.01 15.69 17.22
N TYR A 113 -3.42 15.18 16.06
CA TYR A 113 -4.78 15.37 15.54
C TYR A 113 -5.85 14.63 16.33
N LYS A 114 -5.48 13.55 17.02
CA LYS A 114 -6.40 12.73 17.82
C LYS A 114 -7.19 13.56 18.85
N THR A 115 -6.54 14.56 19.43
CA THR A 115 -7.17 15.46 20.39
C THR A 115 -7.65 16.75 19.74
N ARG A 116 -6.90 17.29 18.77
CA ARG A 116 -7.17 18.59 18.16
C ARG A 116 -8.30 18.53 17.13
N GLU A 117 -8.31 17.50 16.29
CA GLU A 117 -9.22 17.34 15.16
C GLU A 117 -9.55 15.85 14.95
N PRO A 118 -10.36 15.22 15.83
CA PRO A 118 -10.58 13.76 15.84
C PRO A 118 -11.09 13.19 14.51
N GLU A 119 -11.95 13.91 13.80
CA GLU A 119 -12.47 13.46 12.50
C GLU A 119 -11.38 13.47 11.43
N LEU A 120 -10.51 14.48 11.41
CA LEU A 120 -9.36 14.50 10.51
C LEU A 120 -8.36 13.40 10.87
N TYR A 121 -8.10 13.17 12.17
CA TYR A 121 -7.27 12.05 12.62
C TYR A 121 -7.74 10.73 12.05
N LYS A 122 -9.03 10.45 12.12
CA LYS A 122 -9.62 9.22 11.60
C LYS A 122 -9.36 9.06 10.10
N VAL A 123 -9.58 10.12 9.32
CA VAL A 123 -9.33 10.11 7.87
C VAL A 123 -7.85 9.86 7.57
N LEU A 124 -6.94 10.58 8.23
CA LEU A 124 -5.49 10.42 8.02
C LEU A 124 -5.02 9.02 8.46
N HIS A 125 -5.53 8.52 9.58
CA HIS A 125 -5.24 7.18 10.07
C HIS A 125 -5.66 6.11 9.04
N ASP A 126 -6.85 6.23 8.48
CA ASP A 126 -7.36 5.28 7.48
C ASP A 126 -6.58 5.37 6.16
N ASN A 127 -6.15 6.56 5.75
CA ASN A 127 -5.29 6.75 4.59
C ASN A 127 -3.94 6.02 4.77
N ILE A 128 -3.31 6.15 5.94
CA ILE A 128 -2.04 5.46 6.26
C ILE A 128 -2.28 3.95 6.35
N LEU A 129 -3.35 3.54 7.02
CA LEU A 129 -3.67 2.13 7.19
C LEU A 129 -3.87 1.42 5.85
N LEU A 130 -4.54 2.08 4.90
CA LEU A 130 -4.77 1.54 3.56
C LEU A 130 -3.44 1.18 2.87
N GLU A 131 -2.48 2.08 2.92
CA GLU A 131 -1.17 1.85 2.30
C GLU A 131 -0.31 0.85 3.10
N SER A 132 -0.60 0.62 4.38
CA SER A 132 0.09 -0.36 5.21
C SER A 132 -0.28 -1.82 4.90
N ILE A 133 -1.38 -2.05 4.20
CA ILE A 133 -1.92 -3.39 3.95
C ILE A 133 -0.90 -4.27 3.20
N PHE A 134 -0.31 -3.76 2.13
CA PHE A 134 0.63 -4.56 1.35
C PHE A 134 1.91 -4.93 2.11
N PRO A 135 2.72 -4.02 2.66
CA PRO A 135 3.96 -4.41 3.31
C PRO A 135 3.72 -5.34 4.50
N ARG A 136 2.62 -5.19 5.23
CA ARG A 136 2.22 -6.11 6.31
C ARG A 136 1.84 -7.49 5.77
N PHE A 137 1.09 -7.54 4.67
CA PHE A 137 0.76 -8.81 4.01
C PHE A 137 2.03 -9.53 3.58
N ALA A 138 2.93 -8.84 2.87
CA ALA A 138 4.19 -9.41 2.40
C ALA A 138 5.06 -9.94 3.55
N GLN A 139 5.14 -9.21 4.67
CA GLN A 139 5.85 -9.70 5.87
C GLN A 139 5.23 -11.00 6.42
N ILE A 140 3.92 -11.04 6.58
CA ILE A 140 3.20 -12.19 7.14
C ILE A 140 3.28 -13.40 6.20
N HIS A 141 3.13 -13.17 4.90
CA HIS A 141 3.06 -14.22 3.89
C HIS A 141 4.44 -14.79 3.56
N LEU A 142 5.39 -13.93 3.21
CA LEU A 142 6.70 -14.34 2.72
C LEU A 142 7.72 -14.62 3.81
N HIS A 143 7.56 -14.01 4.97
CA HIS A 143 8.54 -14.03 6.05
C HIS A 143 7.99 -14.61 7.36
N SER A 144 6.98 -15.49 7.27
CA SER A 144 6.34 -16.13 8.43
C SER A 144 7.32 -16.84 9.38
N ALA A 145 8.40 -17.39 8.84
CA ALA A 145 9.43 -18.09 9.63
C ALA A 145 10.20 -17.20 10.62
N TYR A 146 10.12 -15.87 10.49
CA TYR A 146 10.75 -14.92 11.43
C TYR A 146 9.91 -14.66 12.68
N TYR A 147 8.70 -15.20 12.76
CA TYR A 147 7.77 -14.98 13.87
C TYR A 147 7.50 -16.27 14.63
N SER A 148 7.30 -16.19 15.94
CA SER A 148 6.74 -17.32 16.70
C SER A 148 5.30 -17.59 16.23
N THR A 149 4.79 -18.79 16.52
CA THR A 149 3.39 -19.15 16.19
C THR A 149 2.38 -18.16 16.76
N GLU A 150 2.60 -17.71 17.99
CA GLU A 150 1.72 -16.74 18.66
C GLU A 150 1.81 -15.36 18.02
N GLN A 151 3.03 -14.87 17.74
CA GLN A 151 3.23 -13.60 17.05
C GLN A 151 2.56 -13.60 15.67
N LEU A 152 2.79 -14.65 14.89
CA LEU A 152 2.22 -14.79 13.56
C LEU A 152 0.69 -14.81 13.59
N ARG A 153 0.11 -15.55 14.55
CA ARG A 153 -1.34 -15.58 14.74
C ARG A 153 -1.90 -14.18 15.05
N ASN A 154 -1.27 -13.45 15.94
CA ASN A 154 -1.70 -12.11 16.33
C ASN A 154 -1.59 -11.12 15.16
N LEU A 155 -0.50 -11.17 14.39
CA LEU A 155 -0.33 -10.36 13.17
C LEU A 155 -1.41 -10.64 12.13
N ARG A 156 -1.74 -11.91 11.90
CA ARG A 156 -2.80 -12.32 10.97
C ARG A 156 -4.18 -11.82 11.41
N ILE A 157 -4.51 -11.95 12.68
CA ILE A 157 -5.79 -11.48 13.24
C ILE A 157 -5.90 -9.95 13.10
N ALA A 158 -4.84 -9.21 13.46
CA ALA A 158 -4.82 -7.76 13.33
C ALA A 158 -4.93 -7.31 11.86
N PHE A 159 -4.20 -7.98 10.97
CA PHE A 159 -4.28 -7.71 9.53
C PHE A 159 -5.71 -7.90 8.99
N LYS A 160 -6.35 -9.03 9.34
CA LYS A 160 -7.72 -9.32 8.92
C LYS A 160 -8.70 -8.24 9.41
N ALA A 161 -8.62 -7.88 10.69
CA ALA A 161 -9.49 -6.85 11.27
C ALA A 161 -9.34 -5.50 10.57
N ASP A 162 -8.12 -5.09 10.24
CA ASP A 162 -7.83 -3.85 9.53
C ASP A 162 -8.32 -3.88 8.08
N ALA A 163 -8.08 -4.98 7.36
CA ALA A 163 -8.55 -5.15 5.99
C ALA A 163 -10.08 -5.14 5.91
N GLU A 164 -10.77 -5.84 6.83
CA GLU A 164 -12.24 -5.84 6.92
C GLU A 164 -12.79 -4.46 7.25
N ARG A 165 -12.15 -3.72 8.17
CA ARG A 165 -12.52 -2.35 8.53
C ARG A 165 -12.45 -1.38 7.35
N LEU A 166 -11.44 -1.54 6.50
CA LEU A 166 -11.26 -0.76 5.28
C LEU A 166 -12.07 -1.28 4.09
N ASN A 167 -12.83 -2.36 4.28
CA ASN A 167 -13.55 -3.06 3.22
C ASN A 167 -12.63 -3.53 2.07
N VAL A 168 -11.42 -3.95 2.40
CA VAL A 168 -10.48 -4.55 1.46
C VAL A 168 -10.81 -6.02 1.32
N VAL A 169 -11.32 -6.44 0.17
CA VAL A 169 -11.82 -7.81 -0.03
C VAL A 169 -10.93 -8.66 -0.94
N ARG A 170 -10.03 -8.04 -1.70
CA ARG A 170 -9.13 -8.76 -2.62
C ARG A 170 -7.88 -7.94 -2.93
N PHE A 171 -6.84 -8.62 -3.39
CA PHE A 171 -5.60 -8.00 -3.87
C PHE A 171 -5.56 -7.87 -5.40
N ASP A 172 -6.21 -8.79 -6.11
CA ASP A 172 -6.32 -8.82 -7.56
C ASP A 172 -7.73 -9.25 -8.00
N GLU A 173 -7.94 -9.39 -9.29
CA GLU A 173 -9.23 -9.77 -9.85
C GLU A 173 -9.65 -11.19 -9.48
N ASN A 174 -8.72 -12.08 -9.23
CA ASN A 174 -8.95 -13.51 -9.08
C ASN A 174 -8.81 -14.01 -7.64
N ALA A 175 -8.05 -13.30 -6.80
CA ALA A 175 -7.75 -13.70 -5.42
C ALA A 175 -8.49 -12.85 -4.39
N THR A 176 -9.26 -13.50 -3.53
CA THR A 176 -9.93 -12.84 -2.41
C THR A 176 -9.13 -13.01 -1.12
N LEU A 177 -9.20 -12.02 -0.22
CA LEU A 177 -8.62 -12.15 1.10
C LEU A 177 -9.24 -13.29 1.92
N ALA A 178 -10.48 -13.67 1.64
CA ALA A 178 -11.10 -14.82 2.28
C ALA A 178 -10.34 -16.14 2.02
N SER A 179 -9.78 -16.32 0.82
CA SER A 179 -8.95 -17.48 0.51
C SER A 179 -7.63 -17.47 1.30
N VAL A 180 -7.03 -16.29 1.47
CA VAL A 180 -5.83 -16.10 2.27
C VAL A 180 -6.10 -16.43 3.75
N TYR A 181 -7.19 -15.92 4.31
CA TYR A 181 -7.56 -16.18 5.71
C TYR A 181 -7.81 -17.66 5.98
N SER A 182 -8.45 -18.36 5.03
CA SER A 182 -8.60 -19.81 5.09
C SER A 182 -7.26 -20.54 5.14
N GLY A 183 -6.31 -20.14 4.30
CA GLY A 183 -4.94 -20.67 4.30
C GLY A 183 -4.15 -20.35 5.59
N TRP A 184 -4.51 -19.27 6.26
CA TRP A 184 -3.91 -18.89 7.55
C TRP A 184 -4.57 -19.54 8.76
N ASN A 185 -5.69 -20.24 8.59
CA ASN A 185 -6.51 -20.82 9.65
C ASN A 185 -7.02 -19.79 10.68
N ILE A 186 -7.57 -18.66 10.18
CA ILE A 186 -8.14 -17.58 11.01
C ILE A 186 -9.50 -17.13 10.47
#